data_3016af5b434e9234840edcbf56c2821e
#
_entry.id   3016af5b434e9234840edcbf56c2821e
#
_cell.length_a   1.000
_cell.length_b   1.000
_cell.length_c   1.000
_cell.angle_alpha   90.00
_cell.angle_beta   90.00
_cell.angle_gamma   90.00
#
_symmetry.space_group_name_H-M   'P 1'
#
loop_
_entity.id
_entity.type
_entity.pdbx_description
1 polymer ?
#
loop_
_entity_poly.entity_id
_entity_poly.type
_entity_poly.pdbx_seq_one_letter_code
_entity_poly.pdbx_strand_id
1 'polypeptide(L)'
;LRATQQAKKKKKKRKAAAKRAKTVKKTAPTRAAKRELSRQQQASQEIARRELARRNLLAFVLRYEQEYHAGWVHKVIAAELMHFSEQVVRKEAPRLMITMPPRHGKSLLASQYWPAWHLGNHPHHEFINTSYAQSLQMDFSRKIQELVKSEDYHLLFGNLGVTKKNEAIERWSVYDFDKGKRTGGGILAAGIGGPISGRGAHIFLIDDPVKNREDAESVTLRETAKSWYSSTAYTRLAPGAGIVVIQTRWHDDDLSGHLLSEMREAEKEMAGNDGIWPEDADRWRCVDFPAIATTNEKYRVAGAPLHPERYDLLALRKIKRTLAPRDWAALYQQNPQVEEGAYFQKKYFKFWKNKPDFLDIYCCGDLAISKKEHADWSVFYVVGKDENGDIYFLDEYRDRWDANEIVNVIFEIHKKWKPRKFGLEKGQISLTLDGFIRHRKREEGILDLFIDELPPGKQDKELRARTIQGLMSLGQVWWPEGALWVDEAMNEFLRFPSGVKDDRVDAAAWIGKMIASIAYVGAGRPRAEKKTKSWKKRLAGYVGVTTGGKKPHMAA
;
A
#
# COMPACT_ATOMS: atom_id res chain seq x y z
N LEU A 1 51.81 -16.34 83.97
CA LEU A 1 50.42 -16.13 84.48
C LEU A 1 49.50 -15.48 83.47
N ARG A 2 49.91 -14.51 82.59
CA ARG A 2 49.03 -13.83 81.56
C ARG A 2 48.69 -14.74 80.41
N ALA A 3 49.55 -15.63 79.95
CA ALA A 3 49.28 -16.53 78.80
C ALA A 3 48.23 -17.61 79.13
N THR A 4 48.24 -18.11 80.39
CA THR A 4 47.30 -19.14 80.84
C THR A 4 45.85 -18.60 81.02
N GLN A 5 45.73 -17.33 81.37
CA GLN A 5 44.42 -16.68 81.49
C GLN A 5 43.76 -16.37 80.09
N GLN A 6 44.57 -16.04 79.10
CA GLN A 6 44.06 -15.83 77.72
C GLN A 6 43.59 -17.15 77.07
N ALA A 7 44.31 -18.26 77.35
CA ALA A 7 43.90 -19.58 76.84
C ALA A 7 42.57 -20.06 77.44
N LYS A 8 42.38 -19.80 78.78
CA LYS A 8 41.08 -20.11 79.42
C LYS A 8 39.90 -19.24 78.92
N LYS A 9 40.12 -17.95 78.61
CA LYS A 9 39.12 -17.08 78.05
C LYS A 9 38.75 -17.48 76.61
N LYS A 10 39.71 -17.87 75.76
CA LYS A 10 39.48 -18.39 74.40
C LYS A 10 38.69 -19.71 74.40
N LYS A 11 39.01 -20.64 75.37
CA LYS A 11 38.30 -21.91 75.49
C LYS A 11 36.84 -21.73 75.97
N LYS A 12 36.61 -20.75 76.88
CA LYS A 12 35.21 -20.40 77.31
C LYS A 12 34.39 -19.74 76.22
N LYS A 13 34.99 -18.85 75.39
CA LYS A 13 34.32 -18.27 74.24
C LYS A 13 34.01 -19.30 73.15
N ARG A 14 34.91 -20.27 72.89
CA ARG A 14 34.63 -21.36 71.93
C ARG A 14 33.56 -22.32 72.43
N LYS A 15 33.50 -22.63 73.75
CA LYS A 15 32.41 -23.46 74.32
C LYS A 15 31.04 -22.70 74.28
N ALA A 16 31.00 -21.39 74.48
CA ALA A 16 29.79 -20.60 74.41
C ALA A 16 29.30 -20.46 72.98
N ALA A 17 30.21 -20.29 71.99
CA ALA A 17 29.85 -20.26 70.56
C ALA A 17 29.37 -21.63 70.09
N ALA A 18 29.99 -22.75 70.52
CA ALA A 18 29.54 -24.11 70.21
C ALA A 18 28.19 -24.46 70.88
N LYS A 19 27.88 -23.88 72.03
CA LYS A 19 26.59 -24.05 72.73
C LYS A 19 25.50 -23.21 72.05
N ARG A 20 25.81 -22.01 71.54
CA ARG A 20 24.89 -21.21 70.69
C ARG A 20 24.62 -21.84 69.31
N ALA A 21 25.65 -22.50 68.73
CA ALA A 21 25.46 -23.20 67.44
C ALA A 21 24.63 -24.50 67.57
N LYS A 22 24.56 -25.10 68.76
CA LYS A 22 23.73 -26.28 69.03
C LYS A 22 22.26 -25.96 69.33
N THR A 23 21.92 -24.71 69.67
CA THR A 23 20.53 -24.32 70.00
C THR A 23 19.75 -23.80 68.82
N VAL A 24 20.35 -23.71 67.63
CA VAL A 24 19.62 -23.47 66.36
C VAL A 24 19.72 -24.75 65.51
N LYS A 25 19.31 -25.90 66.05
CA LYS A 25 18.79 -26.97 65.23
C LYS A 25 17.40 -26.47 64.74
N LYS A 26 17.38 -25.77 63.58
CA LYS A 26 16.14 -25.64 62.79
C LYS A 26 15.65 -27.06 62.57
N THR A 27 14.61 -27.46 63.29
CA THR A 27 13.88 -28.70 63.03
C THR A 27 13.52 -28.64 61.56
N ALA A 28 14.06 -29.55 60.76
CA ALA A 28 13.69 -29.63 59.33
C ALA A 28 12.18 -29.77 59.28
N PRO A 29 11.49 -28.96 58.45
CA PRO A 29 10.03 -28.98 58.40
C PRO A 29 9.53 -30.40 58.10
N THR A 30 8.53 -30.84 58.82
CA THR A 30 7.88 -32.14 58.61
C THR A 30 7.42 -32.27 57.15
N ARG A 31 7.24 -33.49 56.67
CA ARG A 31 6.72 -33.75 55.29
C ARG A 31 5.40 -33.03 55.02
N ALA A 32 4.54 -32.91 56.05
CA ALA A 32 3.30 -32.15 55.99
C ALA A 32 3.54 -30.64 55.90
N ALA A 33 4.43 -30.06 56.70
CA ALA A 33 4.82 -28.65 56.66
C ALA A 33 5.51 -28.28 55.34
N LYS A 34 6.31 -29.17 54.76
CA LYS A 34 6.90 -28.98 53.41
C LYS A 34 5.83 -29.00 52.31
N ARG A 35 4.81 -29.87 52.41
CA ARG A 35 3.67 -29.93 51.50
C ARG A 35 2.81 -28.66 51.60
N GLU A 36 2.57 -28.19 52.82
CA GLU A 36 1.80 -26.98 53.08
C GLU A 36 2.53 -25.74 52.57
N LEU A 37 3.80 -25.61 52.83
CA LEU A 37 4.65 -24.52 52.27
C LEU A 37 4.69 -24.54 50.73
N SER A 38 4.76 -25.74 50.13
CA SER A 38 4.68 -25.90 48.68
C SER A 38 3.33 -25.47 48.12
N ARG A 39 2.19 -25.82 48.78
CA ARG A 39 0.86 -25.38 48.40
C ARG A 39 0.68 -23.85 48.50
N GLN A 40 1.13 -23.26 49.61
CA GLN A 40 1.11 -21.80 49.81
C GLN A 40 1.97 -21.07 48.77
N GLN A 41 3.14 -21.60 48.43
CA GLN A 41 3.99 -21.05 47.37
C GLN A 41 3.34 -21.15 46.01
N GLN A 42 2.71 -22.28 45.69
CA GLN A 42 1.96 -22.45 44.43
C GLN A 42 0.76 -21.49 44.33
N ALA A 43 -0.02 -21.35 45.42
CA ALA A 43 -1.10 -20.41 45.50
C ALA A 43 -0.63 -18.94 45.31
N SER A 44 0.43 -18.55 45.96
CA SER A 44 1.03 -17.22 45.84
C SER A 44 1.53 -16.95 44.41
N GLN A 45 2.17 -17.97 43.79
CA GLN A 45 2.61 -17.88 42.40
C GLN A 45 1.43 -17.73 41.43
N GLU A 46 0.33 -18.47 41.66
CA GLU A 46 -0.86 -18.37 40.81
C GLU A 46 -1.52 -17.01 40.96
N ILE A 47 -1.65 -16.46 42.16
CA ILE A 47 -2.15 -15.09 42.39
C ILE A 47 -1.30 -14.07 41.63
N ALA A 48 0.05 -14.19 41.71
CA ALA A 48 0.94 -13.30 40.97
C ALA A 48 0.81 -13.43 39.45
N ARG A 49 0.62 -14.66 38.93
CA ARG A 49 0.37 -14.90 37.50
C ARG A 49 -0.97 -14.30 37.03
N ARG A 50 -2.01 -14.40 37.84
CA ARG A 50 -3.32 -13.77 37.53
C ARG A 50 -3.19 -12.25 37.48
N GLU A 51 -2.57 -11.65 38.47
CA GLU A 51 -2.36 -10.22 38.51
C GLU A 51 -1.51 -9.72 37.34
N LEU A 52 -0.46 -10.49 36.97
CA LEU A 52 0.32 -10.19 35.78
C LEU A 52 -0.53 -10.27 34.51
N ALA A 53 -1.34 -11.32 34.33
CA ALA A 53 -2.19 -11.48 33.16
C ALA A 53 -3.26 -10.38 33.09
N ARG A 54 -3.81 -9.95 34.22
CA ARG A 54 -4.75 -8.83 34.28
C ARG A 54 -4.13 -7.52 33.84
N ARG A 55 -2.86 -7.25 34.18
CA ARG A 55 -2.15 -5.99 33.88
C ARG A 55 -1.40 -6.01 32.56
N ASN A 56 -1.08 -7.16 32.00
CA ASN A 56 -0.22 -7.30 30.84
C ASN A 56 -0.85 -8.20 29.78
N LEU A 57 -1.13 -7.62 28.62
CA LEU A 57 -1.79 -8.31 27.51
C LEU A 57 -1.01 -9.56 27.05
N LEU A 58 0.31 -9.51 26.96
CA LEU A 58 1.08 -10.67 26.50
C LEU A 58 1.06 -11.80 27.53
N ALA A 59 1.10 -11.47 28.82
CA ALA A 59 0.93 -12.45 29.88
C ALA A 59 -0.49 -13.08 29.89
N PHE A 60 -1.50 -12.28 29.52
CA PHE A 60 -2.86 -12.78 29.30
C PHE A 60 -2.91 -13.76 28.12
N VAL A 61 -2.32 -13.43 26.97
CA VAL A 61 -2.24 -14.35 25.82
C VAL A 61 -1.55 -15.66 26.21
N LEU A 62 -0.39 -15.59 26.83
CA LEU A 62 0.42 -16.77 27.22
C LEU A 62 -0.25 -17.65 28.29
N ARG A 63 -1.26 -17.13 29.00
CA ARG A 63 -2.05 -17.92 29.94
C ARG A 63 -3.00 -18.88 29.21
N TYR A 64 -3.56 -18.44 28.07
CA TYR A 64 -4.53 -19.22 27.29
C TYR A 64 -3.88 -19.98 26.12
N GLU A 65 -2.80 -19.47 25.57
CA GLU A 65 -2.07 -20.07 24.45
C GLU A 65 -0.67 -20.50 24.90
N GLN A 66 -0.57 -21.66 25.49
CA GLN A 66 0.71 -22.18 26.02
C GLN A 66 1.75 -22.46 24.94
N GLU A 67 1.33 -22.76 23.71
CA GLU A 67 2.18 -22.99 22.55
C GLU A 67 2.53 -21.71 21.78
N TYR A 68 2.07 -20.56 22.24
CA TYR A 68 2.35 -19.30 21.56
C TYR A 68 3.79 -18.85 21.76
N HIS A 69 4.57 -18.90 20.69
CA HIS A 69 5.95 -18.44 20.68
C HIS A 69 6.02 -16.91 20.53
N ALA A 70 6.04 -16.22 21.65
CA ALA A 70 6.11 -14.76 21.68
C ALA A 70 7.54 -14.26 21.46
N GLY A 71 7.84 -13.75 20.26
CA GLY A 71 9.08 -13.00 19.99
C GLY A 71 9.02 -11.55 20.48
N TRP A 72 10.10 -10.80 20.26
CA TRP A 72 10.19 -9.38 20.61
C TRP A 72 9.08 -8.53 19.96
N VAL A 73 8.71 -8.85 18.71
CA VAL A 73 7.66 -8.16 17.94
C VAL A 73 6.32 -8.20 18.67
N HIS A 74 5.95 -9.33 19.26
CA HIS A 74 4.69 -9.48 19.99
C HIS A 74 4.69 -8.68 21.29
N LYS A 75 5.87 -8.50 21.93
CA LYS A 75 6.02 -7.62 23.10
C LYS A 75 5.76 -6.16 22.71
N VAL A 76 6.28 -5.73 21.56
CA VAL A 76 6.05 -4.37 21.05
C VAL A 76 4.57 -4.17 20.72
N ILE A 77 3.95 -5.07 19.95
CA ILE A 77 2.51 -4.97 19.61
C ILE A 77 1.66 -4.94 20.88
N ALA A 78 1.92 -5.82 21.85
CA ALA A 78 1.16 -5.83 23.10
C ALA A 78 1.33 -4.51 23.88
N ALA A 79 2.52 -3.95 23.91
CA ALA A 79 2.77 -2.65 24.56
C ALA A 79 2.03 -1.50 23.86
N GLU A 80 2.03 -1.44 22.52
CA GLU A 80 1.30 -0.42 21.75
C GLU A 80 -0.21 -0.55 21.95
N LEU A 81 -0.77 -1.76 21.96
CA LEU A 81 -2.20 -1.99 22.20
C LEU A 81 -2.61 -1.67 23.65
N MET A 82 -1.75 -1.94 24.62
CA MET A 82 -1.98 -1.54 26.02
C MET A 82 -1.95 -0.03 26.17
N HIS A 83 -0.96 0.63 25.61
CA HIS A 83 -0.86 2.10 25.60
C HIS A 83 -2.07 2.76 24.91
N PHE A 84 -2.48 2.22 23.76
CA PHE A 84 -3.69 2.65 23.06
C PHE A 84 -4.94 2.50 23.96
N SER A 85 -5.05 1.37 24.68
CA SER A 85 -6.17 1.17 25.64
C SER A 85 -6.20 2.24 26.73
N GLU A 86 -5.04 2.63 27.26
CA GLU A 86 -4.93 3.70 28.27
C GLU A 86 -5.35 5.07 27.70
N GLN A 87 -4.93 5.35 26.44
CA GLN A 87 -5.32 6.59 25.77
C GLN A 87 -6.83 6.69 25.53
N VAL A 88 -7.47 5.57 25.12
CA VAL A 88 -8.95 5.51 25.00
C VAL A 88 -9.63 5.78 26.34
N VAL A 89 -9.13 5.20 27.43
CA VAL A 89 -9.65 5.45 28.79
C VAL A 89 -9.52 6.94 29.18
N ARG A 90 -8.44 7.60 28.77
CA ARG A 90 -8.22 9.04 28.96
C ARG A 90 -8.96 9.93 27.94
N LYS A 91 -9.68 9.30 26.98
CA LYS A 91 -10.41 10.00 25.88
C LYS A 91 -9.51 10.84 24.98
N GLU A 92 -8.32 10.37 24.67
CA GLU A 92 -7.32 11.06 23.86
C GLU A 92 -7.49 10.82 22.34
N ALA A 93 -8.54 10.11 21.92
CA ALA A 93 -8.84 9.79 20.54
C ALA A 93 -7.64 9.18 19.75
N PRO A 94 -6.97 8.12 20.26
CA PRO A 94 -5.75 7.61 19.66
C PRO A 94 -5.99 6.97 18.28
N ARG A 95 -4.95 7.05 17.42
CA ARG A 95 -4.89 6.40 16.10
C ARG A 95 -3.67 5.52 16.03
N LEU A 96 -3.86 4.22 15.83
CA LEU A 96 -2.77 3.24 15.78
C LEU A 96 -2.85 2.43 14.49
N MET A 97 -1.75 2.39 13.76
CA MET A 97 -1.58 1.57 12.57
C MET A 97 -0.46 0.57 12.77
N ILE A 98 -0.75 -0.72 12.59
CA ILE A 98 0.23 -1.80 12.72
C ILE A 98 0.27 -2.56 11.39
N THR A 99 1.41 -2.59 10.73
CA THR A 99 1.59 -3.38 9.52
C THR A 99 2.61 -4.50 9.73
N MET A 100 2.27 -5.71 9.30
CA MET A 100 3.05 -6.92 9.58
C MET A 100 2.79 -7.98 8.51
N PRO A 101 3.79 -8.83 8.19
CA PRO A 101 3.63 -9.94 7.27
C PRO A 101 2.53 -10.92 7.69
N PRO A 102 1.95 -11.67 6.72
CA PRO A 102 0.94 -12.66 7.04
C PRO A 102 1.50 -13.75 7.95
N ARG A 103 0.63 -14.34 8.78
CA ARG A 103 0.92 -15.45 9.70
C ARG A 103 2.01 -15.18 10.77
N HIS A 104 2.28 -13.92 11.11
CA HIS A 104 3.17 -13.54 12.20
C HIS A 104 2.42 -13.22 13.51
N GLY A 105 1.15 -13.60 13.65
CA GLY A 105 0.40 -13.53 14.92
C GLY A 105 -0.35 -12.22 15.17
N LYS A 106 -0.43 -11.29 14.20
CA LYS A 106 -1.09 -10.00 14.36
C LYS A 106 -2.55 -10.09 14.81
N SER A 107 -3.38 -10.80 14.05
CA SER A 107 -4.83 -10.90 14.31
C SER A 107 -5.13 -11.69 15.58
N LEU A 108 -4.34 -12.72 15.92
CA LEU A 108 -4.48 -13.43 17.18
C LEU A 108 -4.33 -12.47 18.36
N LEU A 109 -3.28 -11.65 18.34
CA LEU A 109 -3.00 -10.72 19.42
C LEU A 109 -4.02 -9.57 19.48
N ALA A 110 -4.26 -8.89 18.34
CA ALA A 110 -5.04 -7.67 18.27
C ALA A 110 -6.55 -7.91 18.13
N SER A 111 -6.98 -8.96 17.39
CA SER A 111 -8.39 -9.15 17.06
C SER A 111 -9.08 -10.21 17.91
N GLN A 112 -8.32 -11.03 18.65
CA GLN A 112 -8.89 -12.03 19.54
C GLN A 112 -8.60 -11.75 21.02
N TYR A 113 -7.31 -11.68 21.42
CA TYR A 113 -6.97 -11.57 22.84
C TYR A 113 -7.05 -10.15 23.39
N TRP A 114 -6.66 -9.14 22.63
CA TRP A 114 -6.71 -7.76 23.11
C TRP A 114 -8.14 -7.26 23.42
N PRO A 115 -9.17 -7.48 22.57
CA PRO A 115 -10.53 -7.09 22.94
C PRO A 115 -11.03 -7.78 24.20
N ALA A 116 -10.74 -9.09 24.39
CA ALA A 116 -11.10 -9.81 25.61
C ALA A 116 -10.40 -9.21 26.83
N TRP A 117 -9.10 -8.97 26.75
CA TRP A 117 -8.30 -8.37 27.84
C TRP A 117 -8.79 -6.94 28.18
N HIS A 118 -9.04 -6.13 27.15
CA HIS A 118 -9.54 -4.76 27.34
C HIS A 118 -10.93 -4.76 28.02
N LEU A 119 -11.86 -5.57 27.55
CA LEU A 119 -13.20 -5.67 28.13
C LEU A 119 -13.18 -6.21 29.57
N GLY A 120 -12.21 -7.03 29.93
CA GLY A 120 -12.02 -7.45 31.33
C GLY A 120 -11.64 -6.29 32.24
N ASN A 121 -10.80 -5.38 31.78
CA ASN A 121 -10.37 -4.19 32.51
C ASN A 121 -11.37 -3.03 32.42
N HIS A 122 -12.05 -2.89 31.26
CA HIS A 122 -12.97 -1.79 30.93
C HIS A 122 -14.28 -2.34 30.34
N PRO A 123 -15.11 -3.02 31.15
CA PRO A 123 -16.29 -3.76 30.67
C PRO A 123 -17.40 -2.89 30.09
N HIS A 124 -17.32 -1.57 30.21
CA HIS A 124 -18.27 -0.59 29.67
C HIS A 124 -17.91 -0.07 28.28
N HIS A 125 -16.73 -0.42 27.74
CA HIS A 125 -16.31 0.00 26.41
C HIS A 125 -16.93 -0.87 25.32
N GLU A 126 -17.39 -0.27 24.24
CA GLU A 126 -17.92 -0.93 23.04
C GLU A 126 -16.84 -1.02 21.96
N PHE A 127 -16.69 -2.21 21.38
CA PHE A 127 -15.84 -2.46 20.23
C PHE A 127 -16.68 -2.63 18.97
N ILE A 128 -16.23 -2.05 17.86
CA ILE A 128 -16.63 -2.46 16.51
C ILE A 128 -15.40 -3.07 15.85
N ASN A 129 -15.47 -4.37 15.56
CA ASN A 129 -14.39 -5.13 14.91
C ASN A 129 -14.79 -5.42 13.47
N THR A 130 -13.92 -5.04 12.52
CA THR A 130 -14.20 -5.22 11.09
C THR A 130 -13.02 -5.84 10.36
N SER A 131 -13.30 -6.56 9.25
CA SER A 131 -12.31 -7.04 8.30
C SER A 131 -12.92 -7.14 6.89
N TYR A 132 -12.12 -7.58 5.90
CA TYR A 132 -12.63 -7.81 4.54
C TYR A 132 -13.81 -8.79 4.47
N ALA A 133 -13.92 -9.71 5.43
CA ALA A 133 -15.00 -10.71 5.47
C ALA A 133 -15.69 -10.76 6.84
N GLN A 134 -17.02 -10.70 6.85
CA GLN A 134 -17.82 -10.82 8.07
C GLN A 134 -17.59 -12.18 8.77
N SER A 135 -17.47 -13.27 8.02
CA SER A 135 -17.23 -14.61 8.57
C SER A 135 -15.98 -14.68 9.43
N LEU A 136 -14.89 -14.02 9.00
CA LEU A 136 -13.64 -13.97 9.75
C LEU A 136 -13.82 -13.22 11.08
N GLN A 137 -14.55 -12.10 11.07
CA GLN A 137 -14.84 -11.36 12.30
C GLN A 137 -15.78 -12.12 13.24
N MET A 138 -16.70 -12.91 12.70
CA MET A 138 -17.56 -13.79 13.52
C MET A 138 -16.72 -14.88 14.22
N ASP A 139 -15.70 -15.44 13.56
CA ASP A 139 -14.79 -16.41 14.18
C ASP A 139 -13.98 -15.78 15.32
N PHE A 140 -13.48 -14.55 15.12
CA PHE A 140 -12.79 -13.81 16.18
C PHE A 140 -13.76 -13.47 17.33
N SER A 141 -14.96 -12.99 17.04
CA SER A 141 -15.97 -12.68 18.04
C SER A 141 -16.36 -13.92 18.87
N ARG A 142 -16.49 -15.08 18.23
CA ARG A 142 -16.74 -16.37 18.91
C ARG A 142 -15.61 -16.68 19.89
N LYS A 143 -14.35 -16.55 19.45
CA LYS A 143 -13.18 -16.79 20.30
C LYS A 143 -13.13 -15.84 21.50
N ILE A 144 -13.40 -14.54 21.28
CA ILE A 144 -13.49 -13.56 22.37
C ILE A 144 -14.59 -13.94 23.35
N GLN A 145 -15.76 -14.34 22.85
CA GLN A 145 -16.90 -14.73 23.67
C GLN A 145 -16.61 -15.99 24.50
N GLU A 146 -15.90 -16.98 23.92
CA GLU A 146 -15.43 -18.17 24.63
C GLU A 146 -14.48 -17.83 25.77
N LEU A 147 -13.52 -16.92 25.53
CA LEU A 147 -12.61 -16.43 26.56
C LEU A 147 -13.38 -15.76 27.70
N VAL A 148 -14.29 -14.85 27.39
CA VAL A 148 -15.06 -14.08 28.38
C VAL A 148 -16.00 -14.97 29.19
N LYS A 149 -16.45 -16.13 28.66
CA LYS A 149 -17.28 -17.12 29.39
C LYS A 149 -16.47 -18.09 30.22
N SER A 150 -15.15 -18.14 30.11
CA SER A 150 -14.32 -19.12 30.80
C SER A 150 -14.23 -18.83 32.31
N GLU A 151 -14.15 -19.88 33.13
CA GLU A 151 -13.94 -19.75 34.59
C GLU A 151 -12.63 -19.01 34.89
N ASP A 152 -11.59 -19.26 34.10
CA ASP A 152 -10.29 -18.61 34.27
C ASP A 152 -10.40 -17.09 34.04
N TYR A 153 -11.21 -16.64 33.09
CA TYR A 153 -11.46 -15.22 32.87
C TYR A 153 -12.18 -14.56 34.06
N HIS A 154 -13.14 -15.27 34.66
CA HIS A 154 -13.80 -14.80 35.88
C HIS A 154 -12.84 -14.68 37.06
N LEU A 155 -11.84 -15.56 37.14
CA LEU A 155 -10.78 -15.47 38.16
C LEU A 155 -9.84 -14.26 37.94
N LEU A 156 -9.74 -13.75 36.72
CA LEU A 156 -8.92 -12.58 36.38
C LEU A 156 -9.67 -11.27 36.59
N PHE A 157 -10.88 -11.17 36.09
CA PHE A 157 -11.61 -9.92 35.92
C PHE A 157 -12.88 -9.81 36.74
N GLY A 158 -13.20 -10.78 37.60
CA GLY A 158 -14.46 -10.85 38.31
C GLY A 158 -15.55 -11.56 37.50
N ASN A 159 -16.75 -11.59 38.03
CA ASN A 159 -17.87 -12.36 37.48
C ASN A 159 -18.49 -11.68 36.24
N LEU A 160 -17.64 -11.37 35.24
CA LEU A 160 -18.03 -10.83 33.95
C LEU A 160 -18.27 -11.97 32.96
N GLY A 161 -19.28 -11.86 32.11
CA GLY A 161 -19.57 -12.88 31.12
C GLY A 161 -20.59 -12.45 30.08
N VAL A 162 -21.22 -13.42 29.42
CA VAL A 162 -22.26 -13.21 28.40
C VAL A 162 -23.48 -14.03 28.77
N THR A 163 -24.66 -13.43 28.75
CA THR A 163 -25.91 -14.13 29.05
C THR A 163 -26.48 -14.82 27.81
N LYS A 164 -27.23 -15.94 28.01
CA LYS A 164 -27.88 -16.69 26.92
C LYS A 164 -28.77 -15.82 26.01
N LYS A 165 -29.40 -14.78 26.53
CA LYS A 165 -30.23 -13.85 25.75
C LYS A 165 -29.42 -12.93 24.84
N ASN A 166 -28.10 -12.93 24.94
CA ASN A 166 -27.17 -11.97 24.29
C ASN A 166 -25.99 -12.67 23.62
N GLU A 167 -26.18 -13.92 23.18
CA GLU A 167 -25.12 -14.80 22.64
C GLU A 167 -24.92 -14.72 21.12
N ALA A 168 -25.60 -13.79 20.43
CA ALA A 168 -25.37 -13.63 18.99
C ALA A 168 -23.90 -13.29 18.73
N ILE A 169 -23.24 -14.12 17.92
CA ILE A 169 -21.77 -13.97 17.66
C ILE A 169 -21.46 -12.65 16.97
N GLU A 170 -22.38 -12.21 16.11
CA GLU A 170 -22.25 -10.92 15.42
C GLU A 170 -22.28 -9.74 16.41
N ARG A 171 -23.06 -9.88 17.51
CA ARG A 171 -23.18 -8.82 18.49
C ARG A 171 -23.56 -9.35 19.86
N TRP A 172 -22.74 -9.03 20.85
CA TRP A 172 -22.99 -9.36 22.24
C TRP A 172 -22.48 -8.27 23.19
N SER A 173 -22.98 -8.28 24.42
CA SER A 173 -22.62 -7.34 25.47
C SER A 173 -22.11 -8.07 26.70
N VAL A 174 -21.15 -7.43 27.37
CA VAL A 174 -20.64 -7.90 28.66
C VAL A 174 -21.71 -7.72 29.74
N TYR A 175 -21.87 -8.74 30.54
CA TYR A 175 -22.78 -8.78 31.68
C TYR A 175 -21.98 -8.95 32.97
N ASP A 176 -22.32 -8.16 33.99
CA ASP A 176 -21.76 -8.25 35.32
C ASP A 176 -22.78 -9.06 36.19
N PHE A 177 -22.44 -10.31 36.47
CA PHE A 177 -23.30 -11.21 37.21
C PHE A 177 -23.43 -10.84 38.69
N ASP A 178 -22.43 -10.18 39.27
CA ASP A 178 -22.45 -9.71 40.66
C ASP A 178 -23.40 -8.51 40.80
N LYS A 179 -23.51 -7.67 39.80
CA LYS A 179 -24.43 -6.53 39.76
C LYS A 179 -25.76 -6.84 39.10
N GLY A 180 -25.92 -8.03 38.50
CA GLY A 180 -27.14 -8.45 37.81
C GLY A 180 -27.54 -7.58 36.60
N LYS A 181 -26.58 -6.93 35.91
CA LYS A 181 -26.86 -6.00 34.80
C LYS A 181 -25.81 -6.02 33.70
N ARG A 182 -26.20 -5.50 32.51
CA ARG A 182 -25.25 -5.23 31.45
C ARG A 182 -24.30 -4.11 31.85
N THR A 183 -23.03 -4.22 31.46
CA THR A 183 -22.02 -3.21 31.76
C THR A 183 -22.08 -2.00 30.82
N GLY A 184 -22.73 -2.16 29.66
CA GLY A 184 -22.75 -1.17 28.57
C GLY A 184 -21.76 -1.46 27.45
N GLY A 185 -20.71 -2.24 27.72
CA GLY A 185 -19.73 -2.61 26.71
C GLY A 185 -20.00 -3.94 26.02
N GLY A 186 -19.23 -4.25 24.99
CA GLY A 186 -19.35 -5.48 24.21
C GLY A 186 -18.68 -5.41 22.85
N ILE A 187 -19.01 -6.36 21.99
CA ILE A 187 -18.45 -6.49 20.64
C ILE A 187 -19.56 -6.43 19.59
N LEU A 188 -19.31 -5.68 18.52
CA LEU A 188 -20.00 -5.77 17.24
C LEU A 188 -18.97 -6.24 16.19
N ALA A 189 -19.22 -7.40 15.58
CA ALA A 189 -18.39 -7.99 14.53
C ALA A 189 -19.05 -7.81 13.16
N ALA A 190 -18.39 -7.17 12.22
CA ALA A 190 -18.92 -6.89 10.88
C ALA A 190 -17.86 -7.06 9.80
N GLY A 191 -18.27 -7.23 8.55
CA GLY A 191 -17.42 -7.03 7.39
C GLY A 191 -17.37 -5.55 7.00
N ILE A 192 -16.34 -5.14 6.26
CA ILE A 192 -16.30 -3.82 5.60
C ILE A 192 -17.52 -3.71 4.68
N GLY A 193 -18.24 -2.58 4.74
CA GLY A 193 -19.52 -2.42 4.05
C GLY A 193 -20.72 -3.10 4.74
N GLY A 194 -20.51 -3.85 5.82
CA GLY A 194 -21.58 -4.50 6.59
C GLY A 194 -22.36 -3.52 7.47
N PRO A 195 -23.49 -3.97 8.05
CA PRO A 195 -24.42 -3.11 8.79
C PRO A 195 -23.87 -2.77 10.19
N ILE A 196 -23.23 -1.62 10.33
CA ILE A 196 -22.78 -1.06 11.62
C ILE A 196 -23.55 0.20 12.04
N SER A 197 -24.61 0.53 11.30
CA SER A 197 -25.39 1.75 11.50
C SER A 197 -26.08 1.80 12.87
N GLY A 198 -26.21 3.01 13.45
CA GLY A 198 -26.90 3.25 14.72
C GLY A 198 -26.14 2.78 15.97
N ARG A 199 -24.81 2.56 15.89
CA ARG A 199 -23.95 2.14 16.99
C ARG A 199 -22.78 3.08 17.16
N GLY A 200 -22.38 3.33 18.41
CA GLY A 200 -21.13 4.00 18.77
C GLY A 200 -20.06 2.98 19.15
N ALA A 201 -18.81 3.36 19.04
CA ALA A 201 -17.68 2.57 19.50
C ALA A 201 -16.73 3.43 20.31
N HIS A 202 -16.19 2.87 21.40
CA HIS A 202 -15.03 3.42 22.09
C HIS A 202 -13.73 3.00 21.40
N ILE A 203 -13.76 1.82 20.76
CA ILE A 203 -12.64 1.29 19.98
C ILE A 203 -13.17 0.73 18.66
N PHE A 204 -12.63 1.24 17.56
CA PHE A 204 -12.88 0.72 16.23
C PHE A 204 -11.64 -0.02 15.73
N LEU A 205 -11.76 -1.33 15.50
CA LEU A 205 -10.68 -2.18 15.02
C LEU A 205 -10.95 -2.61 13.58
N ILE A 206 -10.01 -2.34 12.70
CA ILE A 206 -10.00 -2.76 11.30
C ILE A 206 -8.85 -3.75 11.10
N ASP A 207 -9.17 -5.03 10.88
CA ASP A 207 -8.18 -6.10 10.68
C ASP A 207 -8.21 -6.60 9.23
N ASP A 208 -7.09 -6.48 8.54
CA ASP A 208 -6.89 -6.88 7.15
C ASP A 208 -8.07 -6.45 6.24
N PRO A 209 -8.16 -5.15 5.88
CA PRO A 209 -9.28 -4.62 5.09
C PRO A 209 -9.32 -5.12 3.65
N VAL A 210 -8.25 -5.73 3.16
CA VAL A 210 -8.08 -6.24 1.79
C VAL A 210 -7.93 -7.76 1.82
N LYS A 211 -8.69 -8.46 0.99
CA LYS A 211 -8.74 -9.93 0.96
C LYS A 211 -7.56 -10.56 0.21
N ASN A 212 -7.28 -10.08 -0.99
CA ASN A 212 -6.32 -10.66 -1.91
C ASN A 212 -5.76 -9.61 -2.88
N ARG A 213 -4.91 -10.05 -3.81
CA ARG A 213 -4.28 -9.18 -4.81
C ARG A 213 -5.30 -8.55 -5.77
N GLU A 214 -6.29 -9.29 -6.23
CA GLU A 214 -7.32 -8.80 -7.16
C GLU A 214 -8.11 -7.65 -6.53
N ASP A 215 -8.53 -7.80 -5.28
CA ASP A 215 -9.22 -6.74 -4.53
C ASP A 215 -8.31 -5.52 -4.34
N ALA A 216 -7.03 -5.74 -4.06
CA ALA A 216 -6.05 -4.68 -3.87
C ALA A 216 -5.81 -3.84 -5.14
N GLU A 217 -5.82 -4.49 -6.32
CA GLU A 217 -5.64 -3.83 -7.62
C GLU A 217 -6.91 -3.10 -8.08
N SER A 218 -8.07 -3.49 -7.59
CA SER A 218 -9.34 -2.86 -7.95
C SER A 218 -9.45 -1.44 -7.38
N VAL A 219 -9.39 -0.43 -8.25
CA VAL A 219 -9.61 0.98 -7.86
C VAL A 219 -10.95 1.13 -7.15
N THR A 220 -12.01 0.51 -7.70
CA THR A 220 -13.36 0.59 -7.13
C THR A 220 -13.42 0.06 -5.71
N LEU A 221 -12.75 -1.08 -5.42
CA LEU A 221 -12.75 -1.65 -4.06
C LEU A 221 -11.92 -0.80 -3.09
N ARG A 222 -10.80 -0.22 -3.54
CA ARG A 222 -10.02 0.71 -2.72
C ARG A 222 -10.83 1.96 -2.38
N GLU A 223 -11.46 2.60 -3.36
CA GLU A 223 -12.31 3.77 -3.14
C GLU A 223 -13.52 3.44 -2.25
N THR A 224 -14.10 2.25 -2.41
CA THR A 224 -15.17 1.77 -1.52
C THR A 224 -14.70 1.65 -0.08
N ALA A 225 -13.50 1.11 0.16
CA ALA A 225 -12.93 0.99 1.50
C ALA A 225 -12.64 2.36 2.13
N LYS A 226 -12.11 3.32 1.37
CA LYS A 226 -11.84 4.70 1.82
C LYS A 226 -13.15 5.43 2.14
N SER A 227 -14.13 5.37 1.23
CA SER A 227 -15.45 5.96 1.43
C SER A 227 -16.18 5.35 2.63
N TRP A 228 -16.10 4.04 2.81
CA TRP A 228 -16.66 3.36 3.98
C TRP A 228 -15.96 3.83 5.27
N TYR A 229 -14.64 3.98 5.25
CA TYR A 229 -13.90 4.49 6.41
C TYR A 229 -14.39 5.87 6.83
N SER A 230 -14.43 6.83 5.91
CA SER A 230 -14.82 8.21 6.20
C SER A 230 -16.31 8.34 6.54
N SER A 231 -17.20 7.76 5.73
CA SER A 231 -18.65 7.94 5.86
C SER A 231 -19.29 7.05 6.92
N THR A 232 -18.70 5.87 7.19
CA THR A 232 -19.33 4.87 8.05
C THR A 232 -18.49 4.61 9.31
N ALA A 233 -17.23 4.21 9.20
CA ALA A 233 -16.41 3.84 10.36
C ALA A 233 -16.15 5.05 11.27
N TYR A 234 -15.65 6.13 10.71
CA TYR A 234 -15.30 7.35 11.45
C TYR A 234 -16.49 7.97 12.18
N THR A 235 -17.66 7.95 11.55
CA THR A 235 -18.91 8.49 12.11
C THR A 235 -19.51 7.66 13.26
N ARG A 236 -18.94 6.48 13.56
CA ARG A 236 -19.35 5.62 14.70
C ARG A 236 -18.53 5.86 15.96
N LEU A 237 -17.55 6.70 15.92
CA LEU A 237 -16.69 6.95 17.07
C LEU A 237 -17.42 7.73 18.15
N ALA A 238 -17.37 7.24 19.38
CA ALA A 238 -17.75 8.03 20.56
C ALA A 238 -16.70 9.14 20.79
N PRO A 239 -17.03 10.23 21.48
CA PRO A 239 -16.05 11.26 21.83
C PRO A 239 -14.85 10.67 22.58
N GLY A 240 -13.64 10.89 22.05
CA GLY A 240 -12.39 10.33 22.59
C GLY A 240 -12.11 8.87 22.20
N ALA A 241 -12.91 8.29 21.32
CA ALA A 241 -12.72 6.92 20.84
C ALA A 241 -11.49 6.78 19.94
N GLY A 242 -10.88 5.59 19.96
CA GLY A 242 -9.70 5.30 19.18
C GLY A 242 -9.96 4.37 17.99
N ILE A 243 -9.10 4.47 16.96
CA ILE A 243 -9.10 3.57 15.80
C ILE A 243 -7.79 2.80 15.75
N VAL A 244 -7.88 1.47 15.58
CA VAL A 244 -6.73 0.61 15.28
C VAL A 244 -6.91 0.02 13.89
N VAL A 245 -5.93 0.24 13.02
CA VAL A 245 -5.81 -0.47 11.74
C VAL A 245 -4.65 -1.44 11.85
N ILE A 246 -4.94 -2.73 11.68
CA ILE A 246 -3.91 -3.76 11.66
C ILE A 246 -4.03 -4.55 10.35
N GLN A 247 -2.96 -4.57 9.56
CA GLN A 247 -3.03 -5.19 8.24
C GLN A 247 -1.70 -5.72 7.72
N THR A 248 -1.79 -6.52 6.69
CA THR A 248 -0.72 -6.77 5.73
C THR A 248 -0.90 -5.81 4.57
N ARG A 249 0.15 -5.07 4.17
CA ARG A 249 0.08 -4.13 3.05
C ARG A 249 -0.02 -4.88 1.73
N TRP A 250 -0.95 -4.46 0.87
CA TRP A 250 -1.15 -5.05 -0.46
C TRP A 250 -0.85 -4.07 -1.59
N HIS A 251 -1.21 -2.81 -1.40
CA HIS A 251 -1.12 -1.75 -2.39
C HIS A 251 -0.67 -0.45 -1.71
N ASP A 252 0.04 0.43 -2.42
CA ASP A 252 0.45 1.73 -1.88
C ASP A 252 -0.76 2.63 -1.55
N ASP A 253 -1.82 2.51 -2.34
CA ASP A 253 -3.09 3.21 -2.19
C ASP A 253 -4.18 2.35 -1.50
N ASP A 254 -3.80 1.39 -0.66
CA ASP A 254 -4.74 0.70 0.23
C ASP A 254 -5.20 1.66 1.37
N LEU A 255 -6.13 1.23 2.22
CA LEU A 255 -6.66 2.08 3.30
C LEU A 255 -5.54 2.71 4.14
N SER A 256 -4.51 1.94 4.53
CA SER A 256 -3.38 2.50 5.27
C SER A 256 -2.57 3.50 4.45
N GLY A 257 -2.39 3.25 3.15
CA GLY A 257 -1.71 4.18 2.25
C GLY A 257 -2.44 5.51 2.13
N HIS A 258 -3.76 5.48 2.04
CA HIS A 258 -4.61 6.67 2.05
C HIS A 258 -4.46 7.46 3.36
N LEU A 259 -4.62 6.81 4.51
CA LEU A 259 -4.48 7.45 5.83
C LEU A 259 -3.07 8.02 6.07
N LEU A 260 -2.03 7.33 5.57
CA LEU A 260 -0.66 7.84 5.60
C LEU A 260 -0.46 9.03 4.66
N SER A 261 -1.19 9.09 3.55
CA SER A 261 -1.14 10.25 2.65
C SER A 261 -1.76 11.49 3.29
N GLU A 262 -2.94 11.35 3.92
CA GLU A 262 -3.57 12.42 4.68
C GLU A 262 -2.67 12.92 5.84
N MET A 263 -2.04 12.00 6.57
CA MET A 263 -1.09 12.38 7.62
C MET A 263 0.12 13.14 7.08
N ARG A 264 0.66 12.76 5.90
CA ARG A 264 1.78 13.50 5.26
C ARG A 264 1.36 14.89 4.79
N GLU A 265 0.12 15.08 4.39
CA GLU A 265 -0.42 16.41 4.06
C GLU A 265 -0.49 17.28 5.31
N ALA A 266 -1.00 16.75 6.41
CA ALA A 266 -0.98 17.42 7.71
C ALA A 266 0.45 17.73 8.22
N GLU A 267 1.43 16.84 7.96
CA GLU A 267 2.85 17.11 8.25
C GLU A 267 3.42 18.28 7.44
N LYS A 268 3.03 18.40 6.17
CA LYS A 268 3.44 19.55 5.33
C LYS A 268 2.79 20.84 5.81
N GLU A 269 1.52 20.79 6.19
CA GLU A 269 0.81 21.94 6.77
C GLU A 269 1.43 22.36 8.10
N MET A 270 1.74 21.40 8.98
CA MET A 270 2.49 21.65 10.22
C MET A 270 3.82 22.36 9.96
N ALA A 271 4.57 21.93 8.93
CA ALA A 271 5.85 22.55 8.58
C ALA A 271 5.69 24.00 8.09
N GLY A 272 4.54 24.35 7.50
CA GLY A 272 4.18 25.71 7.07
C GLY A 272 3.53 26.56 8.19
N ASN A 273 3.17 25.97 9.35
CA ASN A 273 2.44 26.60 10.45
C ASN A 273 3.21 26.47 11.79
N ASP A 274 4.43 27.02 11.84
CA ASP A 274 5.29 27.10 13.03
C ASP A 274 5.47 25.77 13.80
N GLY A 275 5.33 24.63 13.13
CA GLY A 275 5.46 23.30 13.72
C GLY A 275 4.24 22.84 14.53
N ILE A 276 3.10 23.51 14.39
CA ILE A 276 1.84 23.16 15.07
C ILE A 276 1.06 22.19 14.19
N TRP A 277 0.72 21.02 14.78
CA TRP A 277 -0.12 20.03 14.10
C TRP A 277 -1.54 20.58 13.90
N PRO A 278 -2.18 20.39 12.72
CA PRO A 278 -3.57 20.81 12.50
C PRO A 278 -4.52 20.12 13.49
N GLU A 279 -5.39 20.88 14.15
CA GLU A 279 -6.31 20.34 15.17
C GLU A 279 -7.36 19.37 14.60
N ASP A 280 -7.69 19.52 13.33
CA ASP A 280 -8.67 18.72 12.58
C ASP A 280 -8.07 17.51 11.88
N ALA A 281 -6.75 17.30 11.95
CA ALA A 281 -6.06 16.18 11.32
C ALA A 281 -5.71 15.07 12.31
N ASP A 282 -6.07 13.82 11.96
CA ASP A 282 -5.69 12.64 12.74
C ASP A 282 -4.18 12.39 12.71
N ARG A 283 -3.59 12.14 13.87
CA ARG A 283 -2.17 11.79 13.99
C ARG A 283 -2.02 10.30 14.29
N TRP A 284 -1.53 9.54 13.30
CA TRP A 284 -1.36 8.11 13.41
C TRP A 284 -0.02 7.72 14.04
N ARG A 285 -0.08 6.87 15.06
CA ARG A 285 1.08 6.09 15.51
C ARG A 285 1.26 4.90 14.59
N CYS A 286 2.29 4.91 13.76
CA CYS A 286 2.56 3.86 12.78
C CYS A 286 3.67 2.93 13.30
N VAL A 287 3.44 1.61 13.24
CA VAL A 287 4.37 0.58 13.65
C VAL A 287 4.47 -0.46 12.54
N ASP A 288 5.56 -0.40 11.79
CA ASP A 288 5.78 -1.25 10.62
C ASP A 288 6.80 -2.35 10.92
N PHE A 289 6.45 -3.58 10.54
CA PHE A 289 7.27 -4.76 10.79
C PHE A 289 7.62 -5.48 9.48
N PRO A 290 8.70 -5.10 8.77
CA PRO A 290 9.17 -5.86 7.61
C PRO A 290 9.68 -7.24 8.04
N ALA A 291 9.45 -8.28 7.22
CA ALA A 291 9.88 -9.66 7.51
C ALA A 291 11.39 -9.79 7.69
N ILE A 292 12.16 -8.99 6.94
CA ILE A 292 13.62 -8.89 7.04
C ILE A 292 13.97 -7.43 7.25
N ALA A 293 14.73 -7.13 8.29
CA ALA A 293 15.18 -5.77 8.56
C ALA A 293 16.03 -5.22 7.42
N THR A 294 15.71 -4.01 6.95
CA THR A 294 16.47 -3.30 5.91
C THR A 294 17.59 -2.46 6.51
N THR A 295 17.43 -2.02 7.75
CA THR A 295 18.37 -1.22 8.51
C THR A 295 18.55 -1.81 9.91
N ASN A 296 19.49 -1.29 10.69
CA ASN A 296 19.60 -1.64 12.11
C ASN A 296 18.43 -1.01 12.87
N GLU A 297 17.67 -1.83 13.57
CA GLU A 297 16.53 -1.46 14.38
C GLU A 297 16.84 -1.67 15.88
N LYS A 298 15.97 -1.19 16.76
CA LYS A 298 16.14 -1.34 18.21
C LYS A 298 16.32 -2.81 18.66
N TYR A 299 15.67 -3.76 17.98
CA TYR A 299 15.60 -5.15 18.42
C TYR A 299 16.28 -6.13 17.45
N ARG A 300 16.76 -5.68 16.30
CA ARG A 300 17.43 -6.52 15.30
C ARG A 300 18.36 -5.72 14.39
N VAL A 301 19.37 -6.39 13.90
CA VAL A 301 20.30 -5.81 12.92
C VAL A 301 19.76 -5.96 11.49
N ALA A 302 20.28 -5.18 10.55
CA ALA A 302 19.97 -5.31 9.13
C ALA A 302 20.16 -6.76 8.66
N GLY A 303 19.23 -7.27 7.87
CA GLY A 303 19.21 -8.65 7.39
C GLY A 303 18.62 -9.68 8.36
N ALA A 304 18.31 -9.33 9.60
CA ALA A 304 17.69 -10.24 10.56
C ALA A 304 16.20 -10.45 10.30
N PRO A 305 15.66 -11.68 10.50
CA PRO A 305 14.24 -11.97 10.36
C PRO A 305 13.43 -11.36 11.50
N LEU A 306 12.12 -11.14 11.23
CA LEU A 306 11.19 -10.56 12.19
C LEU A 306 10.91 -11.49 13.38
N HIS A 307 10.70 -12.76 13.10
CA HIS A 307 10.31 -13.76 14.08
C HIS A 307 11.04 -15.08 13.74
N PRO A 308 12.34 -15.19 14.11
CA PRO A 308 13.21 -16.30 13.71
C PRO A 308 12.71 -17.66 14.22
N GLU A 309 12.02 -17.70 15.36
CA GLU A 309 11.48 -18.93 15.95
C GLU A 309 10.38 -19.54 15.09
N ARG A 310 9.70 -18.75 14.25
CA ARG A 310 8.63 -19.20 13.37
C ARG A 310 9.04 -19.20 11.91
N TYR A 311 9.73 -18.15 11.47
CA TYR A 311 10.23 -17.96 10.12
C TYR A 311 11.68 -17.51 10.17
N ASP A 312 12.59 -18.46 10.05
CA ASP A 312 14.01 -18.19 9.90
C ASP A 312 14.34 -17.59 8.51
N LEU A 313 15.57 -17.15 8.31
CA LEU A 313 16.00 -16.58 7.03
C LEU A 313 15.88 -17.57 5.86
N LEU A 314 16.04 -18.87 6.10
CA LEU A 314 15.92 -19.87 5.05
C LEU A 314 14.46 -19.99 4.58
N ALA A 315 13.52 -20.05 5.53
CA ALA A 315 12.09 -20.08 5.23
C ALA A 315 11.66 -18.81 4.47
N LEU A 316 12.09 -17.62 4.93
CA LEU A 316 11.79 -16.35 4.28
C LEU A 316 12.39 -16.27 2.86
N ARG A 317 13.61 -16.78 2.65
CA ARG A 317 14.22 -16.83 1.31
C ARG A 317 13.46 -17.77 0.36
N LYS A 318 12.93 -18.90 0.85
CA LYS A 318 12.08 -19.79 0.06
C LYS A 318 10.79 -19.09 -0.36
N ILE A 319 10.13 -18.42 0.56
CA ILE A 319 8.92 -17.61 0.28
C ILE A 319 9.23 -16.53 -0.76
N LYS A 320 10.34 -15.78 -0.56
CA LYS A 320 10.77 -14.73 -1.50
C LYS A 320 11.01 -15.25 -2.93
N ARG A 321 11.49 -16.47 -3.07
CA ARG A 321 11.70 -17.10 -4.41
C ARG A 321 10.38 -17.49 -5.09
N THR A 322 9.33 -17.75 -4.31
CA THR A 322 8.03 -18.18 -4.81
C THR A 322 7.14 -17.00 -5.20
N LEU A 323 7.28 -15.89 -4.47
CA LEU A 323 6.47 -14.68 -4.69
C LEU A 323 7.05 -13.81 -5.81
N ALA A 324 6.16 -13.12 -6.53
CA ALA A 324 6.58 -12.01 -7.37
C ALA A 324 7.31 -10.94 -6.52
N PRO A 325 8.33 -10.24 -7.07
CA PRO A 325 9.06 -9.20 -6.33
C PRO A 325 8.14 -8.16 -5.67
N ARG A 326 7.10 -7.75 -6.37
CA ARG A 326 6.06 -6.83 -5.89
C ARG A 326 5.32 -7.37 -4.66
N ASP A 327 4.90 -8.63 -4.69
CA ASP A 327 4.20 -9.27 -3.58
C ASP A 327 5.11 -9.44 -2.36
N TRP A 328 6.37 -9.76 -2.59
CA TRP A 328 7.35 -9.79 -1.51
C TRP A 328 7.53 -8.40 -0.86
N ALA A 329 7.69 -7.34 -1.67
CA ALA A 329 7.86 -5.98 -1.18
C ALA A 329 6.62 -5.53 -0.38
N ALA A 330 5.43 -5.77 -0.91
CA ALA A 330 4.18 -5.40 -0.26
C ALA A 330 3.91 -6.24 1.00
N LEU A 331 3.71 -7.54 0.85
CA LEU A 331 3.21 -8.42 1.91
C LEU A 331 4.24 -8.70 2.99
N TYR A 332 5.51 -8.86 2.61
CA TYR A 332 6.56 -9.26 3.55
C TYR A 332 7.43 -8.10 4.02
N GLN A 333 7.67 -7.10 3.19
CA GLN A 333 8.46 -5.93 3.59
C GLN A 333 7.60 -4.71 3.99
N GLN A 334 6.28 -4.82 3.96
CA GLN A 334 5.30 -3.77 4.26
C GLN A 334 5.53 -2.47 3.45
N ASN A 335 6.21 -2.62 2.32
CA ASN A 335 6.51 -1.55 1.39
C ASN A 335 5.89 -1.88 0.03
N PRO A 336 4.56 -1.70 -0.11
CA PRO A 336 3.93 -1.83 -1.41
C PRO A 336 4.48 -0.73 -2.29
N GLN A 337 5.49 -1.07 -3.07
CA GLN A 337 5.92 -0.22 -4.15
C GLN A 337 4.93 -0.46 -5.28
N VAL A 338 4.39 0.61 -5.82
CA VAL A 338 4.08 0.62 -7.24
C VAL A 338 5.34 0.06 -7.86
N GLU A 339 5.26 -1.01 -8.64
CA GLU A 339 6.40 -1.42 -9.44
C GLU A 339 6.76 -0.23 -10.31
N GLU A 340 7.67 0.64 -9.79
CA GLU A 340 8.25 1.67 -10.62
C GLU A 340 8.81 0.95 -11.83
N GLY A 341 8.04 0.98 -12.91
CA GLY A 341 8.47 0.43 -14.18
C GLY A 341 8.29 -1.08 -14.38
N ALA A 342 7.23 -1.73 -13.82
CA ALA A 342 6.88 -3.07 -14.31
C ALA A 342 6.55 -3.06 -15.79
N TYR A 343 5.80 -2.06 -16.22
CA TYR A 343 5.43 -1.90 -17.61
C TYR A 343 6.37 -0.93 -18.33
N PHE A 344 6.56 0.29 -17.80
CA PHE A 344 7.54 1.27 -18.27
C PHE A 344 8.66 1.41 -17.23
N GLN A 345 9.90 1.07 -17.59
CA GLN A 345 11.04 1.14 -16.69
C GLN A 345 11.76 2.49 -16.84
N LYS A 346 12.28 3.04 -15.72
CA LYS A 346 13.00 4.31 -15.73
C LYS A 346 14.13 4.37 -16.78
N LYS A 347 14.80 3.23 -17.02
CA LYS A 347 15.84 3.10 -18.04
C LYS A 347 15.34 3.24 -19.49
N TYR A 348 14.02 3.19 -19.74
CA TYR A 348 13.45 3.37 -21.08
C TYR A 348 13.29 4.85 -21.44
N PHE A 349 13.38 5.77 -20.46
CA PHE A 349 13.32 7.20 -20.70
C PHE A 349 14.67 7.70 -21.17
N LYS A 350 14.76 8.09 -22.45
CA LYS A 350 15.91 8.78 -23.03
C LYS A 350 15.56 10.25 -23.21
N PHE A 351 16.55 11.12 -23.05
CA PHE A 351 16.34 12.56 -23.09
C PHE A 351 17.12 13.18 -24.24
N TRP A 352 16.54 14.21 -24.85
CA TRP A 352 17.19 15.01 -25.86
C TRP A 352 17.33 16.46 -25.39
N LYS A 353 18.50 17.07 -25.70
CA LYS A 353 18.77 18.52 -25.53
C LYS A 353 18.52 19.27 -26.82
N ASN A 354 18.99 18.70 -27.92
CA ASN A 354 18.82 19.25 -29.26
C ASN A 354 18.03 18.23 -30.08
N LYS A 355 16.85 18.65 -30.55
CA LYS A 355 16.05 17.80 -31.44
C LYS A 355 16.65 17.80 -32.84
N PRO A 356 16.41 16.75 -33.66
CA PRO A 356 16.75 16.75 -35.08
C PRO A 356 16.10 17.92 -35.84
N ASP A 357 16.80 18.47 -36.83
CA ASP A 357 16.30 19.59 -37.63
C ASP A 357 15.08 19.20 -38.47
N PHE A 358 15.02 17.96 -38.91
CA PHE A 358 13.99 17.45 -39.80
C PHE A 358 13.17 16.36 -39.07
N LEU A 359 11.94 16.69 -38.74
CA LEU A 359 10.99 15.78 -38.10
C LEU A 359 9.64 15.84 -38.83
N ASP A 360 9.05 14.68 -39.08
CA ASP A 360 7.63 14.59 -39.44
C ASP A 360 6.79 14.73 -38.17
N ILE A 361 5.99 15.77 -38.06
CA ILE A 361 5.23 16.10 -36.85
C ILE A 361 3.88 15.37 -36.83
N TYR A 362 3.53 14.82 -35.68
CA TYR A 362 2.27 14.14 -35.39
C TYR A 362 1.69 14.62 -34.06
N CYS A 363 0.38 14.55 -33.93
CA CYS A 363 -0.30 14.83 -32.67
C CYS A 363 -1.36 13.77 -32.41
N CYS A 364 -1.47 13.33 -31.15
CA CYS A 364 -2.61 12.54 -30.68
C CYS A 364 -3.14 13.09 -29.36
N GLY A 365 -4.45 12.97 -29.17
CA GLY A 365 -5.10 13.34 -27.93
C GLY A 365 -5.96 12.21 -27.36
N ASP A 366 -5.92 12.09 -26.04
CA ASP A 366 -6.92 11.41 -25.23
C ASP A 366 -7.80 12.47 -24.56
N LEU A 367 -9.13 12.38 -24.73
CA LEU A 367 -10.03 13.47 -24.42
C LEU A 367 -11.08 13.10 -23.39
N ALA A 368 -11.22 13.95 -22.36
CA ALA A 368 -12.33 13.96 -21.43
C ALA A 368 -13.00 15.35 -21.46
N ILE A 369 -14.31 15.41 -21.80
CA ILE A 369 -15.04 16.69 -21.77
C ILE A 369 -15.65 16.89 -20.39
N SER A 370 -14.91 17.53 -19.49
CA SER A 370 -15.45 17.90 -18.18
C SER A 370 -14.55 18.90 -17.47
N LYS A 371 -15.15 19.91 -16.82
CA LYS A 371 -14.46 20.85 -15.92
C LYS A 371 -14.58 20.47 -14.45
N LYS A 372 -15.18 19.32 -14.10
CA LYS A 372 -15.34 18.91 -12.71
C LYS A 372 -13.99 18.52 -12.11
N GLU A 373 -13.74 18.87 -10.85
CA GLU A 373 -12.48 18.59 -10.14
C GLU A 373 -12.07 17.12 -10.10
N HIS A 374 -13.03 16.20 -10.20
CA HIS A 374 -12.81 14.75 -10.19
C HIS A 374 -12.85 14.08 -11.56
N ALA A 375 -12.96 14.86 -12.66
CA ALA A 375 -12.97 14.30 -14.00
C ALA A 375 -11.56 13.99 -14.51
N ASP A 376 -11.47 13.07 -15.48
CA ASP A 376 -10.24 12.77 -16.19
C ASP A 376 -9.71 14.00 -16.95
N TRP A 377 -8.40 14.01 -17.21
CA TRP A 377 -7.76 15.09 -17.94
C TRP A 377 -7.83 14.84 -19.44
N SER A 378 -7.92 15.90 -20.22
CA SER A 378 -7.62 15.84 -21.65
C SER A 378 -6.13 16.05 -21.85
N VAL A 379 -5.48 15.18 -22.62
CA VAL A 379 -4.05 15.24 -22.90
C VAL A 379 -3.79 15.17 -24.39
N PHE A 380 -3.02 16.11 -24.93
CA PHE A 380 -2.45 16.03 -26.27
C PHE A 380 -0.95 15.94 -26.20
N TYR A 381 -0.36 15.01 -26.95
CA TYR A 381 1.05 14.97 -27.21
C TYR A 381 1.39 15.35 -28.64
N VAL A 382 2.34 16.25 -28.78
CA VAL A 382 2.96 16.58 -30.07
C VAL A 382 4.30 15.88 -30.15
N VAL A 383 4.50 15.07 -31.18
CA VAL A 383 5.72 14.31 -31.38
C VAL A 383 6.29 14.50 -32.77
N GLY A 384 7.61 14.36 -32.90
CA GLY A 384 8.30 14.31 -34.18
C GLY A 384 8.85 12.92 -34.45
N LYS A 385 8.77 12.44 -35.68
CA LYS A 385 9.41 11.19 -36.12
C LYS A 385 10.57 11.52 -37.06
N ASP A 386 11.76 11.00 -36.80
CA ASP A 386 12.93 11.18 -37.65
C ASP A 386 13.03 10.11 -38.75
N GLU A 387 14.10 10.19 -39.56
CA GLU A 387 14.36 9.23 -40.65
C GLU A 387 14.70 7.81 -40.19
N ASN A 388 15.14 7.65 -38.94
CA ASN A 388 15.50 6.37 -38.34
C ASN A 388 14.25 5.68 -37.74
N GLY A 389 13.15 6.43 -37.60
CA GLY A 389 11.93 5.97 -36.96
C GLY A 389 11.85 6.31 -35.48
N ASP A 390 12.82 7.04 -34.95
CA ASP A 390 12.84 7.49 -33.57
C ASP A 390 11.78 8.57 -33.33
N ILE A 391 11.15 8.55 -32.18
CA ILE A 391 10.04 9.43 -31.79
C ILE A 391 10.54 10.42 -30.75
N TYR A 392 10.34 11.70 -31.00
CA TYR A 392 10.72 12.80 -30.12
C TYR A 392 9.46 13.46 -29.58
N PHE A 393 9.17 13.33 -28.28
CA PHE A 393 8.15 14.12 -27.63
C PHE A 393 8.58 15.58 -27.63
N LEU A 394 7.75 16.48 -28.17
CA LEU A 394 8.06 17.89 -28.38
C LEU A 394 7.29 18.80 -27.44
N ASP A 395 6.01 18.50 -27.21
CA ASP A 395 5.13 19.33 -26.41
C ASP A 395 3.99 18.51 -25.80
N GLU A 396 3.48 18.97 -24.63
CA GLU A 396 2.29 18.45 -23.98
C GLU A 396 1.29 19.57 -23.77
N TYR A 397 0.01 19.32 -24.11
CA TYR A 397 -1.11 20.15 -23.73
C TYR A 397 -2.01 19.32 -22.84
N ARG A 398 -2.23 19.77 -21.61
CA ARG A 398 -3.00 19.03 -20.63
C ARG A 398 -3.80 19.97 -19.75
N ASP A 399 -5.11 19.81 -19.73
CA ASP A 399 -6.00 20.48 -18.79
C ASP A 399 -7.39 19.83 -18.81
N ARG A 400 -8.30 20.33 -17.98
CA ARG A 400 -9.70 19.98 -17.98
C ARG A 400 -10.48 21.02 -18.78
N TRP A 401 -10.71 20.70 -20.04
CA TRP A 401 -11.34 21.61 -20.99
C TRP A 401 -12.80 21.27 -21.27
N ASP A 402 -13.59 22.29 -21.55
CA ASP A 402 -14.86 22.12 -22.23
C ASP A 402 -14.64 21.91 -23.75
N ALA A 403 -15.74 21.61 -24.47
CA ALA A 403 -15.67 21.32 -25.89
C ALA A 403 -15.10 22.48 -26.74
N ASN A 404 -15.39 23.74 -26.39
CA ASN A 404 -14.87 24.91 -27.10
C ASN A 404 -13.37 25.10 -26.83
N GLU A 405 -12.94 24.90 -25.59
CA GLU A 405 -11.53 24.98 -25.21
C GLU A 405 -10.71 23.90 -25.89
N ILE A 406 -11.22 22.65 -25.97
CA ILE A 406 -10.56 21.57 -26.73
C ILE A 406 -10.36 21.97 -28.18
N VAL A 407 -11.39 22.55 -28.82
CA VAL A 407 -11.26 23.04 -30.20
C VAL A 407 -10.21 24.15 -30.30
N ASN A 408 -10.14 25.08 -29.32
CA ASN A 408 -9.11 26.12 -29.30
C ASN A 408 -7.69 25.50 -29.24
N VAL A 409 -7.48 24.52 -28.38
CA VAL A 409 -6.20 23.82 -28.25
C VAL A 409 -5.83 23.07 -29.53
N ILE A 410 -6.80 22.40 -30.18
CA ILE A 410 -6.54 21.72 -31.46
C ILE A 410 -6.04 22.73 -32.53
N PHE A 411 -6.67 23.90 -32.63
CA PHE A 411 -6.26 24.91 -33.58
C PHE A 411 -4.94 25.57 -33.21
N GLU A 412 -4.65 25.78 -31.92
CA GLU A 412 -3.34 26.25 -31.44
C GLU A 412 -2.22 25.30 -31.83
N ILE A 413 -2.40 23.99 -31.51
CA ILE A 413 -1.46 22.94 -31.88
C ILE A 413 -1.21 22.92 -33.40
N HIS A 414 -2.32 23.00 -34.18
CA HIS A 414 -2.21 23.00 -35.63
C HIS A 414 -1.43 24.21 -36.16
N LYS A 415 -1.72 25.41 -35.67
CA LYS A 415 -1.01 26.64 -36.08
C LYS A 415 0.48 26.61 -35.73
N LYS A 416 0.83 26.11 -34.51
CA LYS A 416 2.21 26.07 -34.01
C LYS A 416 3.05 24.97 -34.66
N TRP A 417 2.48 23.77 -34.75
CA TRP A 417 3.25 22.56 -35.09
C TRP A 417 2.98 22.01 -36.48
N LYS A 418 1.81 22.31 -37.07
CA LYS A 418 1.36 21.80 -38.38
C LYS A 418 1.53 20.29 -38.52
N PRO A 419 0.91 19.49 -37.62
CA PRO A 419 1.08 18.05 -37.64
C PRO A 419 0.53 17.46 -38.94
N ARG A 420 1.26 16.52 -39.53
CA ARG A 420 0.85 15.78 -40.73
C ARG A 420 -0.40 14.94 -40.52
N LYS A 421 -0.55 14.42 -39.30
CA LYS A 421 -1.73 13.73 -38.80
C LYS A 421 -2.05 14.18 -37.40
N PHE A 422 -3.33 14.35 -37.16
CA PHE A 422 -3.88 14.69 -35.87
C PHE A 422 -4.86 13.57 -35.47
N GLY A 423 -4.50 12.70 -34.53
CA GLY A 423 -5.29 11.54 -34.12
C GLY A 423 -6.15 11.84 -32.90
N LEU A 424 -7.43 11.47 -32.95
CA LEU A 424 -8.33 11.47 -31.79
C LEU A 424 -9.02 10.12 -31.68
N GLU A 425 -9.27 9.67 -30.45
CA GLU A 425 -10.06 8.46 -30.24
C GLU A 425 -11.46 8.62 -30.81
N LYS A 426 -11.90 7.63 -31.59
CA LYS A 426 -13.27 7.60 -32.16
C LYS A 426 -14.27 7.31 -31.06
N GLY A 427 -15.17 8.27 -30.81
CA GLY A 427 -16.21 8.13 -29.79
C GLY A 427 -17.23 9.25 -29.83
N GLN A 428 -18.08 9.34 -28.82
CA GLN A 428 -19.09 10.42 -28.72
C GLN A 428 -18.44 11.80 -28.66
N ILE A 429 -17.24 11.90 -28.08
CA ILE A 429 -16.49 13.15 -27.95
C ILE A 429 -16.03 13.64 -29.31
N SER A 430 -15.41 12.79 -30.15
CA SER A 430 -14.98 13.17 -31.49
C SER A 430 -16.16 13.62 -32.37
N LEU A 431 -17.31 12.95 -32.29
CA LEU A 431 -18.53 13.32 -32.97
C LEU A 431 -19.08 14.70 -32.53
N THR A 432 -19.01 14.99 -31.23
CA THR A 432 -19.46 16.27 -30.68
C THR A 432 -18.56 17.41 -31.16
N LEU A 433 -17.24 17.19 -31.19
CA LEU A 433 -16.28 18.22 -31.61
C LEU A 433 -16.27 18.49 -33.12
N ASP A 434 -16.61 17.49 -33.92
CA ASP A 434 -16.54 17.60 -35.41
C ASP A 434 -17.32 18.79 -35.98
N GLY A 435 -18.52 19.06 -35.46
CA GLY A 435 -19.31 20.23 -35.85
C GLY A 435 -18.60 21.55 -35.56
N PHE A 436 -18.05 21.72 -34.39
CA PHE A 436 -17.30 22.91 -33.96
C PHE A 436 -16.03 23.10 -34.78
N ILE A 437 -15.28 22.02 -35.00
CA ILE A 437 -14.06 22.04 -35.80
C ILE A 437 -14.34 22.43 -37.23
N ARG A 438 -15.38 21.87 -37.88
CA ARG A 438 -15.77 22.25 -39.26
C ARG A 438 -16.20 23.70 -39.36
N HIS A 439 -16.96 24.20 -38.38
CA HIS A 439 -17.37 25.60 -38.35
C HIS A 439 -16.14 26.52 -38.30
N ARG A 440 -15.24 26.29 -37.34
CA ARG A 440 -14.05 27.12 -37.14
C ARG A 440 -13.03 27.03 -38.28
N LYS A 441 -12.89 25.87 -38.93
CA LYS A 441 -12.07 25.73 -40.16
C LYS A 441 -12.53 26.67 -41.26
N ARG A 442 -13.86 26.86 -41.42
CA ARG A 442 -14.43 27.80 -42.42
C ARG A 442 -14.19 29.25 -42.01
N GLU A 443 -14.36 29.58 -40.74
CA GLU A 443 -14.15 30.95 -40.25
C GLU A 443 -12.68 31.38 -40.37
N GLU A 444 -11.75 30.51 -40.05
CA GLU A 444 -10.32 30.82 -40.07
C GLU A 444 -9.62 30.48 -41.40
N GLY A 445 -10.35 29.93 -42.38
CA GLY A 445 -9.78 29.55 -43.67
C GLY A 445 -8.76 28.43 -43.62
N ILE A 446 -8.76 27.60 -42.56
CA ILE A 446 -7.82 26.49 -42.34
C ILE A 446 -8.36 25.25 -43.06
N LEU A 447 -7.75 24.85 -44.17
CA LEU A 447 -8.17 23.71 -44.98
C LEU A 447 -7.31 22.45 -44.73
N ASP A 448 -6.12 22.61 -44.20
CA ASP A 448 -5.09 21.58 -44.05
C ASP A 448 -5.09 20.86 -42.69
N LEU A 449 -6.02 21.18 -41.78
CA LEU A 449 -6.22 20.43 -40.54
C LEU A 449 -7.09 19.19 -40.85
N PHE A 450 -6.47 18.02 -40.77
CA PHE A 450 -7.16 16.72 -40.90
C PHE A 450 -7.05 15.96 -39.58
N ILE A 451 -8.22 15.54 -39.06
CA ILE A 451 -8.29 14.72 -37.83
C ILE A 451 -8.60 13.29 -38.25
N ASP A 452 -7.69 12.39 -37.89
CA ASP A 452 -7.86 10.95 -38.09
C ASP A 452 -8.58 10.37 -36.85
N GLU A 453 -9.75 9.76 -37.06
CA GLU A 453 -10.44 9.01 -36.02
C GLU A 453 -9.75 7.67 -35.79
N LEU A 454 -9.23 7.48 -34.57
CA LEU A 454 -8.56 6.25 -34.16
C LEU A 454 -9.60 5.32 -33.52
N PRO A 455 -9.85 4.11 -34.08
CA PRO A 455 -10.89 3.22 -33.55
C PRO A 455 -10.51 2.71 -32.16
N PRO A 456 -11.38 2.87 -31.14
CA PRO A 456 -11.20 2.25 -29.85
C PRO A 456 -11.25 0.73 -30.07
N GLY A 457 -10.17 0.04 -29.78
CA GLY A 457 -10.16 -1.41 -29.79
C GLY A 457 -10.91 -1.95 -28.56
N LYS A 458 -11.41 -3.20 -28.63
CA LYS A 458 -11.85 -3.97 -27.44
C LYS A 458 -10.64 -4.41 -26.59
N GLN A 459 -9.52 -3.73 -26.73
CA GLN A 459 -8.26 -4.12 -26.13
C GLN A 459 -8.12 -3.49 -24.75
N ASP A 460 -7.59 -4.27 -23.81
CA ASP A 460 -7.16 -3.82 -22.51
C ASP A 460 -6.16 -2.65 -22.61
N LYS A 461 -6.14 -1.75 -21.62
CA LYS A 461 -5.26 -0.58 -21.55
C LYS A 461 -3.78 -0.96 -21.73
N GLU A 462 -3.34 -2.04 -21.08
CA GLU A 462 -1.98 -2.56 -21.24
C GLU A 462 -1.66 -2.96 -22.67
N LEU A 463 -2.60 -3.61 -23.35
CA LEU A 463 -2.40 -4.03 -24.75
C LEU A 463 -2.33 -2.81 -25.69
N ARG A 464 -3.07 -1.73 -25.43
CA ARG A 464 -2.97 -0.47 -26.19
C ARG A 464 -1.60 0.20 -26.00
N ALA A 465 -1.10 0.24 -24.75
CA ALA A 465 0.19 0.84 -24.42
C ALA A 465 1.41 0.01 -24.88
N ARG A 466 1.20 -1.26 -25.30
CA ARG A 466 2.30 -2.17 -25.67
C ARG A 466 3.18 -1.64 -26.79
N THR A 467 2.61 -0.91 -27.76
CA THR A 467 3.38 -0.39 -28.90
C THR A 467 4.35 0.69 -28.45
N ILE A 468 3.89 1.67 -27.67
CA ILE A 468 4.76 2.74 -27.16
C ILE A 468 5.77 2.19 -26.14
N GLN A 469 5.38 1.22 -25.30
CA GLN A 469 6.27 0.53 -24.38
C GLN A 469 7.40 -0.21 -25.11
N GLY A 470 7.05 -0.91 -26.20
CA GLY A 470 8.05 -1.58 -27.05
C GLY A 470 9.06 -0.60 -27.64
N LEU A 471 8.58 0.51 -28.22
CA LEU A 471 9.46 1.56 -28.78
C LEU A 471 10.35 2.20 -27.70
N MET A 472 9.81 2.45 -26.51
CA MET A 472 10.59 2.97 -25.37
C MET A 472 11.65 1.95 -24.92
N SER A 473 11.30 0.67 -24.85
CA SER A 473 12.25 -0.39 -24.45
C SER A 473 13.39 -0.59 -25.45
N LEU A 474 13.14 -0.35 -26.74
CA LEU A 474 14.14 -0.35 -27.80
C LEU A 474 14.96 0.96 -27.82
N GLY A 475 14.58 1.94 -26.99
CA GLY A 475 15.26 3.22 -26.91
C GLY A 475 14.99 4.15 -28.11
N GLN A 476 13.86 3.97 -28.76
CA GLN A 476 13.42 4.75 -29.91
C GLN A 476 12.50 5.93 -29.53
N VAL A 477 12.32 6.19 -28.25
CA VAL A 477 11.49 7.30 -27.75
C VAL A 477 12.33 8.24 -26.91
N TRP A 478 12.26 9.53 -27.23
CA TRP A 478 13.07 10.58 -26.65
C TRP A 478 12.20 11.68 -26.05
N TRP A 479 12.52 12.10 -24.82
CA TRP A 479 11.80 13.12 -24.06
C TRP A 479 12.61 14.41 -23.98
N PRO A 480 11.99 15.61 -23.92
CA PRO A 480 12.73 16.87 -23.82
C PRO A 480 13.37 17.00 -22.42
N GLU A 481 14.68 17.26 -22.37
CA GLU A 481 15.37 17.49 -21.11
C GLU A 481 14.97 18.85 -20.53
N GLY A 482 14.54 18.87 -19.25
CA GLY A 482 14.21 20.10 -18.51
C GLY A 482 12.82 20.68 -18.76
N ALA A 483 11.96 20.02 -19.54
CA ALA A 483 10.55 20.44 -19.65
C ALA A 483 9.78 20.05 -18.37
N LEU A 484 9.06 21.00 -17.77
CA LEU A 484 8.39 20.84 -16.46
C LEU A 484 7.38 19.70 -16.40
N TRP A 485 6.70 19.41 -17.52
CA TRP A 485 5.69 18.36 -17.60
C TRP A 485 6.28 16.93 -17.66
N VAL A 486 7.56 16.79 -18.02
CA VAL A 486 8.20 15.47 -18.24
C VAL A 486 8.33 14.67 -16.95
N ASP A 487 8.65 15.31 -15.83
CA ASP A 487 8.78 14.62 -14.55
C ASP A 487 7.43 14.05 -14.09
N GLU A 488 6.36 14.79 -14.29
CA GLU A 488 5.00 14.31 -14.01
C GLU A 488 4.59 13.18 -14.95
N ALA A 489 4.88 13.32 -16.25
CA ALA A 489 4.63 12.28 -17.25
C ALA A 489 5.40 11.00 -16.89
N MET A 490 6.67 11.11 -16.58
CA MET A 490 7.50 9.98 -16.17
C MET A 490 6.93 9.27 -14.93
N ASN A 491 6.47 10.02 -13.94
CA ASN A 491 5.84 9.47 -12.74
C ASN A 491 4.56 8.69 -13.06
N GLU A 492 3.73 9.20 -13.99
CA GLU A 492 2.50 8.53 -14.44
C GLU A 492 2.81 7.24 -15.22
N PHE A 493 3.76 7.27 -16.15
CA PHE A 493 4.23 6.09 -16.88
C PHE A 493 4.81 5.02 -15.96
N LEU A 494 5.64 5.41 -14.98
CA LEU A 494 6.24 4.47 -14.04
C LEU A 494 5.21 3.80 -13.12
N ARG A 495 4.05 4.42 -12.94
CA ARG A 495 2.94 3.88 -12.15
C ARG A 495 1.95 3.04 -12.97
N PHE A 496 2.01 3.09 -14.30
CA PHE A 496 1.13 2.31 -15.17
C PHE A 496 1.43 0.79 -15.07
N PRO A 497 0.43 -0.10 -15.01
CA PRO A 497 -1.03 0.15 -15.15
C PRO A 497 -1.77 0.46 -13.83
N SER A 498 -1.10 0.39 -12.69
CA SER A 498 -1.70 0.48 -11.35
C SER A 498 -1.93 1.93 -10.87
N GLY A 499 -1.55 2.94 -11.66
CA GLY A 499 -1.73 4.36 -11.32
C GLY A 499 -3.20 4.77 -11.30
N VAL A 500 -3.54 5.74 -10.43
CA VAL A 500 -4.90 6.33 -10.37
C VAL A 500 -5.21 7.15 -11.62
N LYS A 501 -4.18 7.65 -12.30
CA LYS A 501 -4.27 8.44 -13.54
C LYS A 501 -3.39 7.82 -14.59
N ASP A 502 -3.90 7.66 -15.78
CA ASP A 502 -3.23 7.08 -16.92
C ASP A 502 -3.51 7.83 -18.25
N ASP A 503 -4.10 9.03 -18.16
CA ASP A 503 -4.47 9.86 -19.31
C ASP A 503 -3.26 10.14 -20.23
N ARG A 504 -2.08 10.39 -19.66
CA ARG A 504 -0.82 10.59 -20.40
C ARG A 504 -0.35 9.33 -21.12
N VAL A 505 -0.52 8.18 -20.46
CA VAL A 505 -0.13 6.88 -21.03
C VAL A 505 -1.08 6.53 -22.18
N ASP A 506 -2.39 6.77 -22.02
CA ASP A 506 -3.40 6.54 -23.06
C ASP A 506 -3.14 7.46 -24.27
N ALA A 507 -2.86 8.74 -24.08
CA ALA A 507 -2.47 9.65 -25.17
C ALA A 507 -1.20 9.18 -25.90
N ALA A 508 -0.19 8.73 -25.18
CA ALA A 508 1.05 8.19 -25.76
C ALA A 508 0.83 6.83 -26.45
N ALA A 509 -0.10 6.00 -25.95
CA ALA A 509 -0.46 4.76 -26.60
C ALA A 509 -1.08 5.00 -28.00
N TRP A 510 -1.90 6.04 -28.14
CA TRP A 510 -2.40 6.47 -29.43
C TRP A 510 -1.30 6.94 -30.38
N ILE A 511 -0.31 7.67 -29.88
CA ILE A 511 0.90 8.04 -30.66
C ILE A 511 1.59 6.76 -31.17
N GLY A 512 1.89 5.81 -30.28
CA GLY A 512 2.53 4.55 -30.66
C GLY A 512 1.76 3.79 -31.74
N LYS A 513 0.45 3.66 -31.59
CA LYS A 513 -0.42 2.98 -32.55
C LYS A 513 -0.48 3.67 -33.91
N MET A 514 -0.56 5.01 -33.93
CA MET A 514 -0.63 5.79 -35.16
C MET A 514 0.71 5.78 -35.90
N ILE A 515 1.82 6.00 -35.21
CA ILE A 515 3.12 6.23 -35.83
C ILE A 515 3.83 4.93 -36.23
N ALA A 516 3.61 3.82 -35.54
CA ALA A 516 4.26 2.55 -35.85
C ALA A 516 4.02 2.07 -37.29
N SER A 517 2.90 2.42 -37.89
CA SER A 517 2.53 2.02 -39.25
C SER A 517 2.92 3.04 -40.34
N ILE A 518 3.46 4.19 -39.96
CA ILE A 518 3.74 5.29 -40.91
C ILE A 518 5.22 5.32 -41.29
N ALA A 519 5.51 5.26 -42.60
CA ALA A 519 6.87 5.47 -43.10
C ALA A 519 7.29 6.94 -43.00
N TYR A 520 8.56 7.21 -42.65
CA TYR A 520 9.13 8.55 -42.67
C TYR A 520 9.13 9.12 -44.08
N VAL A 521 8.62 10.34 -44.28
CA VAL A 521 8.50 10.97 -45.60
C VAL A 521 9.54 12.09 -45.80
N GLY A 522 10.20 12.54 -44.71
CA GLY A 522 11.28 13.55 -44.80
C GLY A 522 10.79 14.95 -45.14
N ALA A 523 9.69 15.38 -44.49
CA ALA A 523 9.21 16.75 -44.67
C ALA A 523 10.29 17.78 -44.26
N GLY A 524 10.64 18.62 -45.19
CA GLY A 524 11.63 19.71 -44.95
C GLY A 524 13.06 19.44 -45.38
N ARG A 525 13.44 18.24 -45.80
CA ARG A 525 14.75 18.08 -46.49
C ARG A 525 14.71 18.74 -47.85
N PRO A 526 15.65 19.66 -48.21
CA PRO A 526 15.84 20.05 -49.59
C PRO A 526 16.17 18.77 -50.36
N ARG A 527 15.36 18.48 -51.37
CA ARG A 527 15.63 17.35 -52.26
C ARG A 527 17.06 17.52 -52.77
N ALA A 528 17.99 16.66 -52.34
CA ALA A 528 19.31 16.63 -52.92
C ALA A 528 19.12 16.55 -54.43
N GLU A 529 19.55 17.56 -55.20
CA GLU A 529 19.53 17.52 -56.65
C GLU A 529 20.16 16.20 -57.06
N LYS A 530 19.34 15.25 -57.48
CA LYS A 530 19.85 14.08 -58.19
C LYS A 530 20.50 14.70 -59.45
N LYS A 531 21.84 14.80 -59.48
CA LYS A 531 22.58 15.04 -60.68
C LYS A 531 22.09 14.01 -61.67
N THR A 532 21.11 14.43 -62.48
CA THR A 532 20.61 13.63 -63.59
C THR A 532 21.77 13.44 -64.52
N LYS A 533 22.34 12.23 -64.52
CA LYS A 533 23.26 11.85 -65.58
C LYS A 533 22.54 12.17 -66.87
N SER A 534 23.09 13.18 -67.64
CA SER A 534 22.52 13.64 -68.91
C SER A 534 22.11 12.43 -69.71
N TRP A 535 20.92 12.48 -70.33
CA TRP A 535 20.39 11.42 -71.21
C TRP A 535 21.42 11.00 -72.26
N LYS A 536 22.32 11.92 -72.68
CA LYS A 536 23.48 11.65 -73.56
C LYS A 536 24.48 10.64 -72.96
N LYS A 537 24.71 10.57 -71.62
CA LYS A 537 25.52 9.52 -70.95
C LYS A 537 24.75 8.19 -70.80
N ARG A 538 23.43 8.18 -70.80
CA ARG A 538 22.65 6.93 -70.86
C ARG A 538 22.62 6.34 -72.25
N LEU A 539 22.57 7.14 -73.34
CA LEU A 539 22.63 6.65 -74.71
C LEU A 539 24.01 6.06 -75.04
N ALA A 540 25.11 6.64 -74.60
CA ALA A 540 26.45 6.16 -74.81
C ALA A 540 26.69 4.77 -74.15
N GLY A 541 25.94 4.43 -73.09
CA GLY A 541 25.98 3.09 -72.46
C GLY A 541 25.18 2.02 -73.22
N TYR A 542 24.22 2.43 -74.07
CA TYR A 542 23.38 1.51 -74.85
C TYR A 542 23.96 1.20 -76.26
N VAL A 543 24.80 2.09 -76.80
CA VAL A 543 25.39 1.93 -78.14
C VAL A 543 26.68 1.12 -78.11
N GLY A 544 27.20 0.73 -76.94
CA GLY A 544 28.43 -0.04 -76.78
C GLY A 544 28.30 -1.57 -76.71
N VAL A 545 27.10 -2.15 -76.93
CA VAL A 545 26.85 -3.59 -76.76
C VAL A 545 26.16 -4.19 -78.01
N THR A 546 26.65 -3.87 -79.22
CA THR A 546 26.24 -4.66 -80.40
C THR A 546 27.42 -4.81 -81.34
N THR A 547 28.36 -5.64 -81.00
CA THR A 547 29.17 -6.42 -81.97
C THR A 547 29.85 -7.58 -81.22
N GLY A 548 29.38 -8.77 -81.44
CA GLY A 548 30.03 -9.95 -80.87
C GLY A 548 29.07 -11.13 -80.79
N GLY A 549 28.72 -11.67 -81.96
CA GLY A 549 27.84 -12.83 -82.03
C GLY A 549 28.51 -14.12 -81.53
N LYS A 550 27.67 -14.96 -80.88
CA LYS A 550 27.73 -16.43 -81.00
C LYS A 550 26.34 -17.02 -80.71
N LYS A 551 25.92 -17.89 -81.61
CA LYS A 551 24.62 -18.57 -81.61
C LYS A 551 24.50 -19.56 -80.43
N PRO A 552 23.27 -19.82 -80.00
CA PRO A 552 23.01 -20.87 -78.98
C PRO A 552 22.90 -22.24 -79.64
N HIS A 553 23.46 -23.27 -78.98
CA HIS A 553 23.12 -24.66 -79.23
C HIS A 553 21.92 -25.05 -78.31
N MET A 554 20.85 -25.53 -78.95
CA MET A 554 19.82 -26.34 -78.34
C MET A 554 20.37 -27.75 -78.14
N ALA A 555 20.12 -28.39 -77.03
CA ALA A 555 19.79 -29.79 -76.89
C ALA A 555 19.39 -30.17 -75.50
N ALA A 556 18.22 -30.83 -75.45
CA ALA A 556 17.65 -31.80 -74.56
C ALA A 556 17.17 -31.32 -73.18
#